data_faf41858f98a96920d5e6d50bb207d6c
#
_entry.id   faf41858f98a96920d5e6d50bb207d6c
#
_cell.length_a   1.000
_cell.length_b   1.000
_cell.length_c   1.000
_cell.angle_alpha   90.00
_cell.angle_beta   90.00
_cell.angle_gamma   90.00
#
_symmetry.space_group_name_H-M   'P 1'
#
loop_
_entity.id
_entity.type
_entity.pdbx_description
1 polymer ?
#
loop_
_entity_poly.entity_id
_entity_poly.type
_entity_poly.pdbx_seq_one_letter_code
_entity_poly.pdbx_strand_id
1 'polypeptide(L)'
;MLDLKQIRRDPDPVRAALARRRDGSDERLDRVLELDERTRALRPEVESLRARQNEASKAIGAAKQAGSDAAEEIAAMQEVAQRVKALGQELADADAELQAALASLPNPPDPTAADQDTVIREVGERGEAGPDHLDVAGALINAEAGARVAGSRFVYLMGDLVLLELALVRWGMSVLDRHGFTPVIPPVLVREEALFGTGFLPDTEQQIYRLPDDDLFLVGTSEVPLASLHAGEILDEGVLPLRYAGFSPCFRREAGAAGRDTRGMFRVHQFDKLEMFCFVEAEQSADEHERLLAIEEELLQALDVPYRVVNIGADDLGSSAAKKYDLEAWMPGRGDYGEVTSTSNTTDFQARRLDIRARGGDGRPRHVHTLNGTAVAVGRTLIALL
;
A
#
# COMPACT_ATOMS: atom_id res chain seq x y z
N MET A 1 4.74 -7.28 1.17
CA MET A 1 5.95 -8.04 0.74
C MET A 1 5.57 -9.49 0.58
N LEU A 2 6.12 -10.18 -0.41
CA LEU A 2 5.77 -11.59 -0.67
C LEU A 2 6.39 -12.56 0.34
N ASP A 3 5.79 -13.75 0.48
CA ASP A 3 6.34 -14.83 1.30
C ASP A 3 7.50 -15.53 0.58
N LEU A 4 8.73 -15.22 0.98
CA LEU A 4 9.93 -15.83 0.41
C LEU A 4 9.96 -17.36 0.56
N LYS A 5 9.34 -17.93 1.62
CA LYS A 5 9.27 -19.38 1.80
C LYS A 5 8.33 -20.03 0.79
N GLN A 6 7.23 -19.35 0.48
CA GLN A 6 6.29 -19.80 -0.56
C GLN A 6 6.92 -19.70 -1.95
N ILE A 7 7.55 -18.55 -2.27
CA ILE A 7 8.28 -18.36 -3.54
C ILE A 7 9.30 -19.47 -3.74
N ARG A 8 10.11 -19.77 -2.72
CA ARG A 8 11.15 -20.80 -2.78
C ARG A 8 10.60 -22.21 -3.02
N ARG A 9 9.45 -22.51 -2.38
CA ARG A 9 8.82 -23.83 -2.48
C ARG A 9 8.21 -24.09 -3.85
N ASP A 10 7.60 -23.07 -4.44
CA ASP A 10 6.90 -23.16 -5.72
C ASP A 10 6.91 -21.78 -6.41
N PRO A 11 7.98 -21.46 -7.18
CA PRO A 11 8.13 -20.16 -7.82
C PRO A 11 7.25 -19.98 -9.06
N ASP A 12 6.86 -21.06 -9.74
CA ASP A 12 6.22 -20.99 -11.04
C ASP A 12 4.83 -20.32 -11.02
N PRO A 13 3.93 -20.61 -10.07
CA PRO A 13 2.65 -19.89 -9.95
C PRO A 13 2.85 -18.39 -9.68
N VAL A 14 3.84 -18.03 -8.84
CA VAL A 14 4.15 -16.63 -8.54
C VAL A 14 4.66 -15.92 -9.78
N ARG A 15 5.58 -16.56 -10.54
CA ARG A 15 6.09 -16.06 -11.81
C ARG A 15 4.97 -15.83 -12.81
N ALA A 16 4.11 -16.83 -13.00
CA ALA A 16 2.99 -16.74 -13.93
C ALA A 16 2.02 -15.60 -13.56
N ALA A 17 1.74 -15.41 -12.27
CA ALA A 17 0.91 -14.30 -11.81
C ALA A 17 1.60 -12.94 -12.04
N LEU A 18 2.88 -12.80 -11.70
CA LEU A 18 3.65 -11.56 -11.91
C LEU A 18 3.78 -11.21 -13.39
N ALA A 19 3.93 -12.18 -14.29
CA ALA A 19 4.00 -11.96 -15.74
C ALA A 19 2.75 -11.25 -16.30
N ARG A 20 1.58 -11.40 -15.64
CA ARG A 20 0.35 -10.69 -16.03
C ARG A 20 0.44 -9.18 -15.84
N ARG A 21 1.34 -8.70 -14.97
CA ARG A 21 1.58 -7.25 -14.76
C ARG A 21 2.30 -6.57 -15.92
N ARG A 22 3.03 -7.32 -16.73
CA ARG A 22 3.77 -6.81 -17.92
C ARG A 22 4.78 -5.70 -17.60
N ASP A 23 5.27 -5.66 -16.36
CA ASP A 23 6.20 -4.64 -15.84
C ASP A 23 7.61 -5.21 -15.56
N GLY A 24 7.90 -6.45 -15.99
CA GLY A 24 9.16 -7.16 -15.74
C GLY A 24 9.32 -7.69 -14.31
N SER A 25 8.26 -7.75 -13.53
CA SER A 25 8.31 -8.26 -12.16
C SER A 25 8.56 -9.78 -12.09
N ASP A 26 8.16 -10.53 -13.11
CA ASP A 26 8.47 -11.94 -13.29
C ASP A 26 9.97 -12.19 -13.49
N GLU A 27 10.68 -11.32 -14.24
CA GLU A 27 12.13 -11.37 -14.39
C GLU A 27 12.84 -10.96 -13.10
N ARG A 28 12.32 -9.97 -12.37
CA ARG A 28 12.86 -9.57 -11.06
C ARG A 28 12.78 -10.68 -10.01
N LEU A 29 11.83 -11.60 -10.15
CA LEU A 29 11.72 -12.78 -9.28
C LEU A 29 12.95 -13.68 -9.36
N ASP A 30 13.61 -13.80 -10.52
CA ASP A 30 14.83 -14.58 -10.68
C ASP A 30 15.97 -14.03 -9.84
N ARG A 31 16.09 -12.70 -9.77
CA ARG A 31 17.07 -12.06 -8.89
C ARG A 31 16.83 -12.36 -7.42
N VAL A 32 15.56 -12.38 -6.99
CA VAL A 32 15.20 -12.77 -5.61
C VAL A 32 15.62 -14.21 -5.31
N LEU A 33 15.35 -15.14 -6.22
CA LEU A 33 15.72 -16.55 -6.06
C LEU A 33 17.23 -16.74 -6.01
N GLU A 34 18.00 -16.08 -6.89
CA GLU A 34 19.46 -16.10 -6.90
C GLU A 34 20.05 -15.59 -5.57
N LEU A 35 19.55 -14.45 -5.09
CA LEU A 35 20.00 -13.85 -3.83
C LEU A 35 19.63 -14.71 -2.62
N ASP A 36 18.44 -15.34 -2.62
CA ASP A 36 18.05 -16.28 -1.58
C ASP A 36 18.97 -17.51 -1.53
N GLU A 37 19.32 -18.07 -2.69
CA GLU A 37 20.25 -19.19 -2.78
C GLU A 37 21.63 -18.80 -2.25
N ARG A 38 22.17 -17.65 -2.67
CA ARG A 38 23.46 -17.13 -2.19
C ARG A 38 23.46 -16.91 -0.69
N THR A 39 22.44 -16.28 -0.15
CA THR A 39 22.30 -16.02 1.30
C THR A 39 22.25 -17.32 2.09
N ARG A 40 21.50 -18.32 1.62
CA ARG A 40 21.39 -19.63 2.26
C ARG A 40 22.69 -20.45 2.17
N ALA A 41 23.50 -20.25 1.15
CA ALA A 41 24.81 -20.88 1.04
C ALA A 41 25.83 -20.25 2.02
N LEU A 42 25.83 -18.92 2.14
CA LEU A 42 26.77 -18.20 3.00
C LEU A 42 26.46 -18.36 4.51
N ARG A 43 25.21 -18.40 4.90
CA ARG A 43 24.78 -18.41 6.31
C ARG A 43 25.39 -19.56 7.12
N PRO A 44 25.30 -20.84 6.71
CA PRO A 44 25.90 -21.95 7.45
C PRO A 44 27.43 -21.87 7.54
N GLU A 45 28.11 -21.35 6.50
CA GLU A 45 29.57 -21.17 6.51
C GLU A 45 29.97 -20.14 7.57
N VAL A 46 29.29 -18.99 7.61
CA VAL A 46 29.53 -17.95 8.63
C VAL A 46 29.24 -18.48 10.03
N GLU A 47 28.14 -19.20 10.24
CA GLU A 47 27.79 -19.79 11.53
C GLU A 47 28.81 -20.82 11.99
N SER A 48 29.27 -21.71 11.10
CA SER A 48 30.31 -22.70 11.39
C SER A 48 31.65 -22.05 11.77
N LEU A 49 32.06 -21.01 11.03
CA LEU A 49 33.29 -20.28 11.33
C LEU A 49 33.21 -19.52 12.65
N ARG A 50 32.06 -18.92 12.97
CA ARG A 50 31.82 -18.28 14.28
C ARG A 50 31.85 -19.28 15.42
N ALA A 51 31.27 -20.47 15.25
CA ALA A 51 31.35 -21.53 16.27
C ALA A 51 32.82 -21.94 16.51
N ARG A 52 33.60 -22.18 15.44
CA ARG A 52 35.04 -22.49 15.54
C ARG A 52 35.82 -21.35 16.20
N GLN A 53 35.52 -20.10 15.89
CA GLN A 53 36.14 -18.95 16.51
C GLN A 53 35.87 -18.92 18.03
N ASN A 54 34.67 -19.20 18.44
CA ASN A 54 34.27 -19.20 19.86
C ASN A 54 34.99 -20.36 20.63
N GLU A 55 35.08 -21.54 20.02
CA GLU A 55 35.78 -22.70 20.62
C GLU A 55 37.28 -22.43 20.76
N ALA A 56 37.90 -21.94 19.70
CA ALA A 56 39.33 -21.62 19.72
C ALA A 56 39.64 -20.48 20.72
N SER A 57 38.77 -19.46 20.82
CA SER A 57 38.94 -18.41 21.85
C SER A 57 38.89 -18.95 23.27
N LYS A 58 38.02 -19.92 23.54
CA LYS A 58 37.94 -20.59 24.86
C LYS A 58 39.22 -21.43 25.12
N ALA A 59 39.69 -22.19 24.11
CA ALA A 59 40.91 -23.00 24.22
C ALA A 59 42.16 -22.15 24.47
N ILE A 60 42.33 -21.04 23.72
CA ILE A 60 43.43 -20.09 23.94
C ILE A 60 43.38 -19.48 25.34
N GLY A 61 42.18 -19.13 25.83
CA GLY A 61 41.97 -18.59 27.19
C GLY A 61 42.43 -19.59 28.26
N ALA A 62 42.03 -20.88 28.12
CA ALA A 62 42.44 -21.96 29.02
C ALA A 62 43.96 -22.24 28.96
N ALA A 63 44.58 -22.28 27.77
CA ALA A 63 46.00 -22.46 27.60
C ALA A 63 46.81 -21.34 28.25
N LYS A 64 46.42 -20.08 28.08
CA LYS A 64 47.03 -18.93 28.75
C LYS A 64 46.94 -19.00 30.27
N GLN A 65 45.80 -19.43 30.83
CA GLN A 65 45.66 -19.65 32.28
C GLN A 65 46.54 -20.78 32.81
N ALA A 66 46.79 -21.81 31.99
CA ALA A 66 47.69 -22.90 32.30
C ALA A 66 49.17 -22.56 32.07
N GLY A 67 49.53 -21.35 31.62
CA GLY A 67 50.90 -20.95 31.35
C GLY A 67 51.53 -21.57 30.09
N SER A 68 50.70 -22.11 29.17
CA SER A 68 51.16 -22.70 27.90
C SER A 68 51.35 -21.60 26.84
N ASP A 69 52.34 -21.83 25.93
CA ASP A 69 52.46 -20.99 24.73
C ASP A 69 51.33 -21.35 23.75
N ALA A 70 50.56 -20.35 23.37
CA ALA A 70 49.40 -20.48 22.47
C ALA A 70 49.61 -19.67 21.17
N ALA A 71 50.86 -19.44 20.74
CA ALA A 71 51.18 -18.56 19.61
C ALA A 71 50.61 -19.08 18.29
N GLU A 72 50.73 -20.40 18.03
CA GLU A 72 50.19 -21.00 16.79
C GLU A 72 48.66 -20.97 16.77
N GLU A 73 48.00 -21.25 17.87
CA GLU A 73 46.56 -21.17 18.01
C GLU A 73 46.03 -19.73 17.84
N ILE A 74 46.78 -18.75 18.34
CA ILE A 74 46.46 -17.32 18.15
C ILE A 74 46.58 -16.92 16.68
N ALA A 75 47.65 -17.37 15.98
CA ALA A 75 47.83 -17.08 14.56
C ALA A 75 46.71 -17.71 13.70
N ALA A 76 46.41 -18.99 13.93
CA ALA A 76 45.29 -19.66 13.24
C ALA A 76 43.93 -18.98 13.53
N MET A 77 43.76 -18.49 14.77
CA MET A 77 42.56 -17.77 15.16
C MET A 77 42.42 -16.42 14.46
N GLN A 78 43.52 -15.71 14.22
CA GLN A 78 43.51 -14.45 13.47
C GLN A 78 43.04 -14.66 12.03
N GLU A 79 43.46 -15.75 11.37
CA GLU A 79 43.00 -16.11 10.03
C GLU A 79 41.48 -16.41 10.02
N VAL A 80 41.01 -17.23 10.97
CA VAL A 80 39.58 -17.52 11.13
C VAL A 80 38.80 -16.24 11.39
N ALA A 81 39.28 -15.35 12.25
CA ALA A 81 38.63 -14.08 12.54
C ALA A 81 38.51 -13.16 11.31
N GLN A 82 39.56 -13.12 10.48
CA GLN A 82 39.51 -12.37 9.20
C GLN A 82 38.47 -12.97 8.24
N ARG A 83 38.44 -14.31 8.15
CA ARG A 83 37.44 -15.01 7.30
C ARG A 83 36.01 -14.78 7.79
N VAL A 84 35.76 -14.86 9.10
CA VAL A 84 34.45 -14.55 9.72
C VAL A 84 34.01 -13.13 9.39
N LYS A 85 34.94 -12.15 9.47
CA LYS A 85 34.64 -10.75 9.15
C LYS A 85 34.30 -10.59 7.67
N ALA A 86 35.07 -11.16 6.77
CA ALA A 86 34.86 -11.04 5.32
C ALA A 86 33.55 -11.70 4.88
N LEU A 87 33.31 -12.95 5.26
CA LEU A 87 32.08 -13.66 4.93
C LEU A 87 30.85 -13.09 5.66
N GLY A 88 31.04 -12.57 6.89
CA GLY A 88 29.97 -11.89 7.62
C GLY A 88 29.52 -10.62 6.92
N GLN A 89 30.45 -9.86 6.34
CA GLN A 89 30.10 -8.69 5.53
C GLN A 89 29.42 -9.12 4.23
N GLU A 90 29.94 -10.12 3.53
CA GLU A 90 29.32 -10.63 2.30
C GLU A 90 27.90 -11.14 2.53
N LEU A 91 27.64 -11.82 3.65
CA LEU A 91 26.31 -12.25 4.04
C LEU A 91 25.39 -11.06 4.32
N ALA A 92 25.88 -10.03 5.03
CA ALA A 92 25.10 -8.84 5.33
C ALA A 92 24.72 -8.08 4.04
N ASP A 93 25.66 -7.95 3.11
CA ASP A 93 25.41 -7.31 1.81
C ASP A 93 24.39 -8.12 0.99
N ALA A 94 24.55 -9.45 0.94
CA ALA A 94 23.60 -10.33 0.25
C ALA A 94 22.18 -10.31 0.88
N ASP A 95 22.09 -10.29 2.22
CA ASP A 95 20.80 -10.14 2.92
C ASP A 95 20.14 -8.78 2.60
N ALA A 96 20.92 -7.69 2.57
CA ALA A 96 20.41 -6.37 2.22
C ALA A 96 19.92 -6.30 0.75
N GLU A 97 20.70 -6.86 -0.20
CA GLU A 97 20.29 -6.96 -1.60
C GLU A 97 19.02 -7.80 -1.75
N LEU A 98 18.91 -8.93 -1.04
CA LEU A 98 17.72 -9.79 -1.06
C LEU A 98 16.48 -9.06 -0.55
N GLN A 99 16.61 -8.33 0.57
CA GLN A 99 15.49 -7.55 1.10
C GLN A 99 15.05 -6.44 0.12
N ALA A 100 15.98 -5.74 -0.50
CA ALA A 100 15.68 -4.71 -1.49
C ALA A 100 15.01 -5.31 -2.74
N ALA A 101 15.52 -6.43 -3.27
CA ALA A 101 14.94 -7.12 -4.41
C ALA A 101 13.52 -7.63 -4.09
N LEU A 102 13.32 -8.24 -2.92
CA LEU A 102 12.01 -8.72 -2.49
C LEU A 102 11.01 -7.57 -2.27
N ALA A 103 11.49 -6.43 -1.76
CA ALA A 103 10.66 -5.24 -1.58
C ALA A 103 10.23 -4.59 -2.90
N SER A 104 10.99 -4.78 -3.98
CA SER A 104 10.64 -4.27 -5.31
C SER A 104 9.63 -5.13 -6.07
N LEU A 105 9.32 -6.35 -5.58
CA LEU A 105 8.29 -7.18 -6.19
C LEU A 105 6.90 -6.68 -5.77
N PRO A 106 5.98 -6.46 -6.74
CA PRO A 106 4.59 -6.16 -6.44
C PRO A 106 3.84 -7.40 -5.95
N ASN A 107 2.63 -7.19 -5.46
CA ASN A 107 1.73 -8.27 -5.09
C ASN A 107 1.29 -9.04 -6.35
N PRO A 108 1.33 -10.38 -6.39
CA PRO A 108 0.85 -11.15 -7.53
C PRO A 108 -0.65 -10.89 -7.77
N PRO A 109 -1.07 -10.64 -9.03
CA PRO A 109 -2.48 -10.49 -9.35
C PRO A 109 -3.29 -11.74 -8.99
N ASP A 110 -4.46 -11.51 -8.39
CA ASP A 110 -5.44 -12.56 -8.14
C ASP A 110 -5.88 -13.21 -9.45
N PRO A 111 -6.16 -14.53 -9.49
CA PRO A 111 -6.65 -15.21 -10.70
C PRO A 111 -7.93 -14.60 -11.29
N THR A 112 -8.76 -13.94 -10.46
CA THR A 112 -10.01 -13.27 -10.88
C THR A 112 -9.83 -11.80 -11.28
N ALA A 113 -8.63 -11.23 -11.13
CA ALA A 113 -8.31 -9.93 -11.69
C ALA A 113 -8.35 -10.02 -13.23
N ALA A 114 -8.82 -8.98 -13.90
CA ALA A 114 -8.80 -8.93 -15.36
C ALA A 114 -7.36 -8.84 -15.89
N ASP A 115 -7.11 -9.20 -17.15
CA ASP A 115 -5.80 -8.97 -17.80
C ASP A 115 -5.66 -7.52 -18.31
N GLN A 116 -6.79 -6.87 -18.58
CA GLN A 116 -6.92 -5.46 -18.97
C GLN A 116 -8.19 -4.90 -18.31
N ASP A 117 -8.25 -3.58 -18.17
CA ASP A 117 -9.44 -2.91 -17.64
C ASP A 117 -10.71 -3.37 -18.32
N THR A 118 -11.66 -3.83 -17.54
CA THR A 118 -12.89 -4.43 -18.05
C THR A 118 -14.09 -3.89 -17.30
N VAL A 119 -14.97 -3.19 -18.03
CA VAL A 119 -16.28 -2.79 -17.48
C VAL A 119 -17.12 -4.05 -17.25
N ILE A 120 -17.46 -4.31 -15.98
CA ILE A 120 -18.24 -5.50 -15.60
C ILE A 120 -19.73 -5.20 -15.45
N ARG A 121 -20.11 -3.94 -15.20
CA ARG A 121 -21.50 -3.48 -15.23
C ARG A 121 -21.61 -1.96 -15.31
N GLU A 122 -22.72 -1.47 -15.80
CA GLU A 122 -23.14 -0.07 -15.76
C GLU A 122 -24.46 0.05 -14.99
N VAL A 123 -24.62 1.10 -14.19
CA VAL A 123 -25.78 1.33 -13.32
C VAL A 123 -26.25 2.78 -13.50
N GLY A 124 -27.56 2.94 -13.68
CA GLY A 124 -28.19 4.22 -13.97
C GLY A 124 -28.09 4.62 -15.45
N GLU A 125 -28.92 5.53 -15.87
CA GLU A 125 -28.89 6.10 -17.23
C GLU A 125 -28.00 7.33 -17.22
N ARG A 126 -26.97 7.34 -18.06
CA ARG A 126 -26.13 8.52 -18.26
C ARG A 126 -26.96 9.63 -18.90
N GLY A 127 -26.91 10.81 -18.29
CA GLY A 127 -27.51 12.01 -18.87
C GLY A 127 -26.75 12.53 -20.09
N GLU A 128 -27.24 13.59 -20.68
CA GLU A 128 -26.54 14.34 -21.71
C GLU A 128 -25.32 15.08 -21.11
N ALA A 129 -24.37 15.47 -21.96
CA ALA A 129 -23.29 16.37 -21.55
C ALA A 129 -23.88 17.73 -21.13
N GLY A 130 -23.35 18.27 -20.05
CA GLY A 130 -23.79 19.51 -19.43
C GLY A 130 -22.69 20.56 -19.33
N PRO A 131 -22.94 21.67 -18.62
CA PRO A 131 -21.93 22.66 -18.31
C PRO A 131 -20.81 22.08 -17.43
N ASP A 132 -19.61 22.65 -17.57
CA ASP A 132 -18.49 22.27 -16.70
C ASP A 132 -18.79 22.62 -15.23
N HIS A 133 -18.33 21.78 -14.29
CA HIS A 133 -18.55 21.99 -12.85
C HIS A 133 -18.09 23.36 -12.34
N LEU A 134 -17.05 23.95 -12.98
CA LEU A 134 -16.63 25.32 -12.64
C LEU A 134 -17.65 26.36 -13.09
N ASP A 135 -18.33 26.14 -14.22
CA ASP A 135 -19.36 27.05 -14.71
C ASP A 135 -20.61 26.96 -13.84
N VAL A 136 -20.96 25.75 -13.35
CA VAL A 136 -22.08 25.53 -12.42
C VAL A 136 -21.77 26.13 -11.03
N ALA A 137 -20.61 25.84 -10.48
CA ALA A 137 -20.22 26.32 -9.15
C ALA A 137 -19.89 27.82 -9.13
N GLY A 138 -19.46 28.40 -10.25
CA GLY A 138 -19.10 29.82 -10.36
C GLY A 138 -18.08 30.23 -9.29
N ALA A 139 -18.41 31.26 -8.50
CA ALA A 139 -17.53 31.82 -7.47
C ALA A 139 -17.29 30.88 -6.26
N LEU A 140 -18.03 29.77 -6.15
CA LEU A 140 -17.87 28.82 -5.04
C LEU A 140 -16.61 27.95 -5.18
N ILE A 141 -16.01 27.88 -6.38
CA ILE A 141 -14.70 27.26 -6.63
C ILE A 141 -13.75 28.35 -7.14
N ASN A 142 -12.72 28.70 -6.34
CA ASN A 142 -11.76 29.73 -6.72
C ASN A 142 -10.36 29.14 -6.95
N ALA A 143 -10.13 28.70 -8.17
CA ALA A 143 -8.84 28.13 -8.60
C ALA A 143 -7.76 29.22 -8.76
N GLU A 144 -8.12 30.45 -9.15
CA GLU A 144 -7.16 31.56 -9.29
C GLU A 144 -6.56 31.96 -7.97
N ALA A 145 -7.38 32.08 -6.92
CA ALA A 145 -6.89 32.35 -5.56
C ALA A 145 -6.02 31.20 -5.05
N GLY A 146 -6.41 29.95 -5.29
CA GLY A 146 -5.61 28.76 -4.97
C GLY A 146 -4.24 28.78 -5.62
N ALA A 147 -4.20 29.11 -6.92
CA ALA A 147 -2.95 29.20 -7.67
C ALA A 147 -2.02 30.31 -7.17
N ARG A 148 -2.56 31.43 -6.71
CA ARG A 148 -1.76 32.53 -6.13
C ARG A 148 -1.10 32.14 -4.81
N VAL A 149 -1.75 31.30 -4.01
CA VAL A 149 -1.27 30.90 -2.67
C VAL A 149 -0.33 29.72 -2.73
N ALA A 150 -0.66 28.70 -3.51
CA ALA A 150 0.03 27.40 -3.45
C ALA A 150 0.47 26.85 -4.82
N GLY A 151 0.15 27.53 -5.90
CA GLY A 151 0.43 27.06 -7.26
C GLY A 151 -0.76 26.43 -7.95
N SER A 152 -0.56 25.96 -9.18
CA SER A 152 -1.61 25.28 -9.95
C SER A 152 -2.16 24.06 -9.23
N ARG A 153 -3.42 23.66 -9.54
CA ARG A 153 -4.11 22.50 -8.94
C ARG A 153 -4.36 22.62 -7.42
N PHE A 154 -4.38 23.85 -6.89
CA PHE A 154 -4.96 24.15 -5.60
C PHE A 154 -6.18 25.04 -5.80
N VAL A 155 -7.24 24.78 -5.05
CA VAL A 155 -8.51 25.51 -5.14
C VAL A 155 -9.00 25.92 -3.76
N TYR A 156 -9.79 27.00 -3.71
CA TYR A 156 -10.62 27.28 -2.55
C TYR A 156 -12.04 26.80 -2.86
N LEU A 157 -12.62 26.03 -1.95
CA LEU A 157 -14.07 25.80 -1.90
C LEU A 157 -14.69 26.85 -0.98
N MET A 158 -15.83 27.39 -1.36
CA MET A 158 -16.44 28.52 -0.65
C MET A 158 -17.94 28.32 -0.49
N GLY A 159 -18.51 28.98 0.51
CA GLY A 159 -19.97 29.05 0.70
C GLY A 159 -20.62 27.67 0.83
N ASP A 160 -21.70 27.45 0.06
CA ASP A 160 -22.51 26.25 0.14
C ASP A 160 -21.79 24.97 -0.28
N LEU A 161 -20.73 25.05 -1.10
CA LEU A 161 -19.92 23.88 -1.43
C LEU A 161 -19.15 23.33 -0.22
N VAL A 162 -18.72 24.19 0.70
CA VAL A 162 -18.11 23.74 1.97
C VAL A 162 -19.12 22.99 2.82
N LEU A 163 -20.37 23.50 2.87
CA LEU A 163 -21.44 22.83 3.63
C LEU A 163 -21.83 21.49 2.99
N LEU A 164 -21.85 21.43 1.67
CA LEU A 164 -22.09 20.17 0.93
C LEU A 164 -20.98 19.15 1.16
N GLU A 165 -19.71 19.56 1.13
CA GLU A 165 -18.57 18.70 1.46
C GLU A 165 -18.70 18.09 2.85
N LEU A 166 -18.95 18.93 3.87
CA LEU A 166 -19.14 18.46 5.25
C LEU A 166 -20.35 17.54 5.40
N ALA A 167 -21.43 17.82 4.64
CA ALA A 167 -22.62 16.97 4.62
C ALA A 167 -22.32 15.60 3.99
N LEU A 168 -21.60 15.54 2.87
CA LEU A 168 -21.17 14.29 2.21
C LEU A 168 -20.31 13.44 3.15
N VAL A 169 -19.31 14.05 3.81
CA VAL A 169 -18.44 13.33 4.75
C VAL A 169 -19.25 12.78 5.92
N ARG A 170 -20.10 13.61 6.54
CA ARG A 170 -20.95 13.17 7.65
C ARG A 170 -21.90 12.06 7.25
N TRP A 171 -22.53 12.19 6.08
CA TRP A 171 -23.46 11.19 5.56
C TRP A 171 -22.72 9.88 5.24
N GLY A 172 -21.61 9.92 4.49
CA GLY A 172 -20.81 8.75 4.18
C GLY A 172 -20.30 8.03 5.44
N MET A 173 -19.81 8.80 6.44
CA MET A 173 -19.42 8.25 7.73
C MET A 173 -20.60 7.54 8.43
N SER A 174 -21.80 8.08 8.36
CA SER A 174 -23.01 7.46 8.95
C SER A 174 -23.40 6.17 8.22
N VAL A 175 -23.16 6.09 6.90
CA VAL A 175 -23.34 4.83 6.13
C VAL A 175 -22.34 3.81 6.61
N LEU A 176 -21.07 4.16 6.69
CA LEU A 176 -20.01 3.24 7.11
C LEU A 176 -20.18 2.74 8.56
N ASP A 177 -20.65 3.60 9.47
CA ASP A 177 -20.96 3.21 10.86
C ASP A 177 -22.04 2.10 10.89
N ARG A 178 -23.11 2.21 10.06
CA ARG A 178 -24.11 1.15 9.92
C ARG A 178 -23.54 -0.16 9.37
N HIS A 179 -22.48 -0.09 8.57
CA HIS A 179 -21.76 -1.24 8.07
C HIS A 179 -20.70 -1.77 9.06
N GLY A 180 -20.62 -1.21 10.27
CA GLY A 180 -19.73 -1.66 11.33
C GLY A 180 -18.28 -1.15 11.21
N PHE A 181 -18.08 -0.03 10.51
CA PHE A 181 -16.80 0.65 10.48
C PHE A 181 -16.66 1.60 11.66
N THR A 182 -15.51 1.57 12.32
CA THR A 182 -15.16 2.52 13.38
C THR A 182 -14.64 3.82 12.76
N PRO A 183 -15.28 4.98 13.02
CA PRO A 183 -14.80 6.28 12.54
C PRO A 183 -13.42 6.64 13.11
N VAL A 184 -12.50 7.13 12.25
CA VAL A 184 -11.13 7.52 12.63
C VAL A 184 -10.73 8.81 11.94
N ILE A 185 -10.07 9.73 12.65
CA ILE A 185 -9.30 10.83 12.09
C ILE A 185 -7.82 10.51 12.32
N PRO A 186 -7.13 9.97 11.31
CA PRO A 186 -5.74 9.56 11.45
C PRO A 186 -4.76 10.73 11.28
N PRO A 187 -3.48 10.60 11.73
CA PRO A 187 -2.45 11.57 11.39
C PRO A 187 -2.20 11.60 9.88
N VAL A 188 -1.94 12.80 9.34
CA VAL A 188 -1.62 13.00 7.91
C VAL A 188 -0.13 13.12 7.64
N LEU A 189 0.67 13.22 8.68
CA LEU A 189 2.13 13.15 8.64
C LEU A 189 2.56 11.78 9.16
N VAL A 190 3.33 11.06 8.36
CA VAL A 190 3.76 9.69 8.65
C VAL A 190 5.25 9.54 8.42
N ARG A 191 5.85 8.53 9.05
CA ARG A 191 7.23 8.11 8.82
C ARG A 191 7.35 7.26 7.58
N GLU A 192 8.58 7.10 7.10
CA GLU A 192 8.90 6.29 5.91
C GLU A 192 8.42 4.84 6.02
N GLU A 193 8.53 4.25 7.23
CA GLU A 193 8.13 2.87 7.47
C GLU A 193 6.64 2.62 7.19
N ALA A 194 5.77 3.60 7.44
CA ALA A 194 4.35 3.49 7.14
C ALA A 194 4.09 3.47 5.62
N LEU A 195 4.81 4.29 4.85
CA LEU A 195 4.74 4.31 3.39
C LEU A 195 5.31 3.03 2.77
N PHE A 196 6.45 2.56 3.29
CA PHE A 196 7.03 1.29 2.89
C PHE A 196 6.07 0.13 3.21
N GLY A 197 5.51 0.13 4.41
CA GLY A 197 4.57 -0.89 4.88
C GLY A 197 3.36 -1.05 3.98
N THR A 198 2.83 0.04 3.48
CA THR A 198 1.65 0.04 2.59
C THR A 198 1.96 -0.16 1.11
N GLY A 199 3.24 -0.13 0.72
CA GLY A 199 3.66 -0.33 -0.67
C GLY A 199 3.75 0.96 -1.49
N PHE A 200 3.64 2.13 -0.86
CA PHE A 200 3.87 3.41 -1.56
C PHE A 200 5.35 3.65 -1.83
N LEU A 201 6.23 3.10 -1.01
CA LEU A 201 7.66 3.08 -1.29
C LEU A 201 8.13 1.66 -1.62
N PRO A 202 9.14 1.52 -2.52
CA PRO A 202 9.89 2.59 -3.20
C PRO A 202 9.24 3.18 -4.46
N ASP A 203 8.16 2.59 -4.98
CA ASP A 203 7.70 2.81 -6.37
C ASP A 203 7.06 4.19 -6.61
N THR A 204 6.42 4.79 -5.61
CA THR A 204 5.63 6.02 -5.79
C THR A 204 6.23 7.25 -5.12
N GLU A 205 7.53 7.25 -4.80
CA GLU A 205 8.21 8.36 -4.13
C GLU A 205 7.98 9.71 -4.81
N GLN A 206 7.92 9.74 -6.14
CA GLN A 206 7.69 10.97 -6.91
C GLN A 206 6.32 11.61 -6.65
N GLN A 207 5.34 10.83 -6.17
CA GLN A 207 3.98 11.30 -5.90
C GLN A 207 3.80 11.87 -4.49
N ILE A 208 4.79 11.70 -3.61
CA ILE A 208 4.69 11.98 -2.18
C ILE A 208 5.37 13.29 -1.83
N TYR A 209 4.74 14.10 -0.98
CA TYR A 209 5.35 15.28 -0.38
C TYR A 209 6.20 14.87 0.83
N ARG A 210 7.49 15.10 0.77
CA ARG A 210 8.45 14.89 1.87
C ARG A 210 8.75 16.18 2.61
N LEU A 211 8.84 16.11 3.94
CA LEU A 211 9.32 17.14 4.83
C LEU A 211 10.73 16.71 5.33
N PRO A 212 11.80 17.11 4.63
CA PRO A 212 13.12 16.52 4.88
C PRO A 212 13.70 16.85 6.25
N ASP A 213 13.36 18.04 6.81
CA ASP A 213 13.87 18.49 8.10
C ASP A 213 13.24 17.74 9.29
N ASP A 214 12.03 17.21 9.10
CA ASP A 214 11.28 16.46 10.13
C ASP A 214 11.33 14.94 9.90
N ASP A 215 11.88 14.49 8.78
CA ASP A 215 11.86 13.09 8.30
C ASP A 215 10.45 12.49 8.28
N LEU A 216 9.49 13.31 7.84
CA LEU A 216 8.09 12.99 7.71
C LEU A 216 7.59 13.17 6.27
N PHE A 217 6.45 12.58 5.98
CA PHE A 217 5.80 12.61 4.67
C PHE A 217 4.31 12.93 4.84
N LEU A 218 3.75 13.72 3.93
CA LEU A 218 2.30 13.90 3.83
C LEU A 218 1.68 12.71 3.12
N VAL A 219 0.57 12.20 3.67
CA VAL A 219 -0.13 11.04 3.10
C VAL A 219 -0.92 11.41 1.84
N GLY A 220 -0.90 10.53 0.85
CA GLY A 220 -1.77 10.62 -0.33
C GLY A 220 -3.14 9.96 -0.12
N THR A 221 -3.34 9.30 1.02
CA THR A 221 -4.55 8.58 1.42
C THR A 221 -4.44 8.20 2.91
N SER A 222 -5.57 8.15 3.61
CA SER A 222 -5.61 7.63 4.99
C SER A 222 -5.38 6.12 5.09
N GLU A 223 -5.35 5.39 3.98
CA GLU A 223 -4.89 4.00 3.94
C GLU A 223 -3.56 3.81 4.69
N VAL A 224 -2.59 4.72 4.48
CA VAL A 224 -1.25 4.61 5.06
C VAL A 224 -1.26 4.59 6.60
N PRO A 225 -1.84 5.58 7.30
CA PRO A 225 -1.91 5.54 8.75
C PRO A 225 -2.89 4.49 9.28
N LEU A 226 -3.96 4.15 8.55
CA LEU A 226 -4.89 3.10 8.97
C LEU A 226 -4.26 1.71 8.91
N ALA A 227 -3.53 1.38 7.84
CA ALA A 227 -2.79 0.13 7.74
C ALA A 227 -1.74 0.01 8.85
N SER A 228 -1.12 1.13 9.22
CA SER A 228 -0.07 1.18 10.25
C SER A 228 -0.60 1.17 11.68
N LEU A 229 -1.93 1.25 11.88
CA LEU A 229 -2.55 1.33 13.21
C LEU A 229 -2.17 0.14 14.11
N HIS A 230 -2.01 -1.03 13.51
CA HIS A 230 -1.66 -2.28 14.19
C HIS A 230 -0.25 -2.79 13.83
N ALA A 231 0.63 -1.91 13.36
CA ALA A 231 1.99 -2.32 12.97
C ALA A 231 2.75 -2.98 14.14
N GLY A 232 3.34 -4.16 13.89
CA GLY A 232 4.08 -4.95 14.88
C GLY A 232 3.20 -5.71 15.87
N GLU A 233 1.87 -5.68 15.74
CA GLU A 233 0.96 -6.32 16.67
C GLU A 233 0.63 -7.78 16.28
N ILE A 234 0.36 -8.58 17.30
CA ILE A 234 -0.32 -9.88 17.17
C ILE A 234 -1.71 -9.71 17.78
N LEU A 235 -2.70 -9.57 16.93
CA LEU A 235 -4.10 -9.42 17.32
C LEU A 235 -4.61 -10.69 17.99
N ASP A 236 -5.52 -10.53 18.95
CA ASP A 236 -6.14 -11.65 19.65
C ASP A 236 -7.07 -12.46 18.74
N GLU A 237 -7.27 -13.74 19.09
CA GLU A 237 -8.21 -14.63 18.41
C GLU A 237 -9.63 -14.06 18.43
N GLY A 238 -10.31 -14.10 17.29
CA GLY A 238 -11.72 -13.71 17.16
C GLY A 238 -11.97 -12.19 17.11
N VAL A 239 -10.92 -11.35 17.11
CA VAL A 239 -11.09 -9.90 17.00
C VAL A 239 -11.38 -9.45 15.56
N LEU A 240 -10.99 -10.25 14.56
CA LEU A 240 -11.25 -9.97 13.15
C LEU A 240 -12.72 -10.28 12.76
N PRO A 241 -13.29 -9.55 11.83
CA PRO A 241 -12.73 -8.45 11.06
C PRO A 241 -12.67 -7.12 11.82
N LEU A 242 -11.59 -6.35 11.65
CA LEU A 242 -11.51 -4.96 12.08
C LEU A 242 -11.76 -4.04 10.88
N ARG A 243 -12.65 -3.05 11.03
CA ARG A 243 -13.04 -2.12 9.98
C ARG A 243 -12.94 -0.69 10.46
N TYR A 244 -12.25 0.16 9.71
CA TYR A 244 -12.02 1.56 10.04
C TYR A 244 -12.46 2.47 8.90
N ALA A 245 -13.15 3.56 9.25
CA ALA A 245 -13.54 4.64 8.33
C ALA A 245 -12.68 5.86 8.61
N GLY A 246 -11.65 6.09 7.79
CA GLY A 246 -10.70 7.18 7.97
C GLY A 246 -11.07 8.40 7.17
N PHE A 247 -11.24 9.55 7.82
CA PHE A 247 -11.40 10.84 7.15
C PHE A 247 -10.14 11.69 7.29
N SER A 248 -9.58 12.10 6.16
CA SER A 248 -8.41 13.00 6.16
C SER A 248 -8.28 13.81 4.88
N PRO A 249 -7.63 14.98 4.93
CA PRO A 249 -7.00 15.54 3.75
C PRO A 249 -5.91 14.59 3.22
N CYS A 250 -5.78 14.58 1.88
CA CYS A 250 -4.84 13.79 1.13
C CYS A 250 -4.00 14.70 0.24
N PHE A 251 -2.70 14.38 0.07
CA PHE A 251 -1.75 15.22 -0.64
C PHE A 251 -1.00 14.40 -1.69
N ARG A 252 -1.11 14.80 -2.94
CA ARG A 252 -0.42 14.13 -4.05
C ARG A 252 0.35 15.12 -4.90
N ARG A 253 1.55 14.85 -5.30
CA ARG A 253 2.35 15.71 -6.19
C ARG A 253 1.88 15.65 -7.64
N GLU A 254 1.07 14.64 -8.00
CA GLU A 254 0.58 14.43 -9.37
C GLU A 254 1.71 14.47 -10.42
N ALA A 255 2.88 13.95 -10.05
CA ALA A 255 4.04 13.86 -10.92
C ALA A 255 3.72 12.93 -12.10
N GLY A 256 4.06 13.33 -13.32
CA GLY A 256 3.73 12.58 -14.54
C GLY A 256 2.34 12.86 -15.13
N ALA A 257 1.46 13.60 -14.42
CA ALA A 257 0.16 14.01 -14.95
C ALA A 257 0.18 15.37 -15.67
N ALA A 258 1.34 15.76 -16.24
CA ALA A 258 1.48 17.01 -16.98
C ALA A 258 0.50 17.04 -18.16
N GLY A 259 -0.32 18.11 -18.23
CA GLY A 259 -1.30 18.30 -19.30
C GLY A 259 -2.62 17.53 -19.16
N ARG A 260 -2.76 16.65 -18.15
CA ARG A 260 -4.02 15.94 -17.89
C ARG A 260 -4.81 16.67 -16.82
N ASP A 261 -6.13 16.85 -17.03
CA ASP A 261 -7.07 17.44 -16.06
C ASP A 261 -6.50 18.70 -15.37
N THR A 262 -5.98 19.64 -16.17
CA THR A 262 -5.33 20.86 -15.65
C THR A 262 -6.32 21.93 -15.20
N ARG A 263 -7.60 21.81 -15.57
CA ARG A 263 -8.68 22.70 -15.20
C ARG A 263 -9.62 22.01 -14.21
N GLY A 264 -10.17 22.79 -13.27
CA GLY A 264 -11.12 22.30 -12.29
C GLY A 264 -10.48 21.57 -11.11
N MET A 265 -11.27 20.76 -10.42
CA MET A 265 -10.85 20.09 -9.18
C MET A 265 -10.85 18.56 -9.28
N PHE A 266 -10.89 18.00 -10.49
CA PHE A 266 -10.82 16.54 -10.68
C PHE A 266 -9.45 15.95 -10.29
N ARG A 267 -8.37 16.72 -10.56
CA ARG A 267 -6.99 16.32 -10.24
C ARG A 267 -6.26 17.47 -9.55
N VAL A 268 -6.22 17.41 -8.24
CA VAL A 268 -5.66 18.46 -7.37
C VAL A 268 -4.59 17.91 -6.44
N HIS A 269 -3.72 18.77 -5.92
CA HIS A 269 -2.65 18.41 -5.00
C HIS A 269 -3.12 18.15 -3.57
N GLN A 270 -4.27 18.72 -3.21
CA GLN A 270 -4.91 18.55 -1.90
C GLN A 270 -6.39 18.29 -2.09
N PHE A 271 -6.91 17.25 -1.44
CA PHE A 271 -8.33 16.90 -1.46
C PHE A 271 -8.71 16.12 -0.20
N ASP A 272 -9.99 16.09 0.14
CA ASP A 272 -10.49 15.34 1.28
C ASP A 272 -11.07 14.01 0.83
N LYS A 273 -10.83 12.97 1.63
CA LYS A 273 -11.24 11.59 1.33
C LYS A 273 -11.73 10.87 2.58
N LEU A 274 -12.85 10.18 2.44
CA LEU A 274 -13.33 9.18 3.39
C LEU A 274 -12.94 7.80 2.86
N GLU A 275 -12.14 7.09 3.62
CA GLU A 275 -11.51 5.80 3.26
C GLU A 275 -12.06 4.69 4.14
N MET A 276 -12.34 3.54 3.54
CA MET A 276 -12.57 2.27 4.21
C MET A 276 -11.27 1.50 4.32
N PHE A 277 -10.97 0.91 5.48
CA PHE A 277 -9.83 0.03 5.66
C PHE A 277 -10.22 -1.16 6.53
N CYS A 278 -9.84 -2.38 6.08
CA CYS A 278 -10.19 -3.63 6.75
C CYS A 278 -8.97 -4.49 7.01
N PHE A 279 -8.97 -5.13 8.20
CA PHE A 279 -8.11 -6.26 8.53
C PHE A 279 -9.00 -7.49 8.68
N VAL A 280 -8.72 -8.55 7.94
CA VAL A 280 -9.55 -9.75 7.91
C VAL A 280 -8.70 -11.03 7.91
N GLU A 281 -9.33 -12.16 8.20
CA GLU A 281 -8.71 -13.47 7.94
C GLU A 281 -8.55 -13.68 6.43
N ALA A 282 -7.51 -14.45 6.04
CA ALA A 282 -7.19 -14.70 4.64
C ALA A 282 -8.38 -15.25 3.84
N GLU A 283 -9.11 -16.17 4.45
CA GLU A 283 -10.25 -16.86 3.86
C GLU A 283 -11.45 -15.95 3.60
N GLN A 284 -11.52 -14.80 4.30
CA GLN A 284 -12.62 -13.83 4.19
C GLN A 284 -12.31 -12.68 3.22
N SER A 285 -11.07 -12.56 2.75
CA SER A 285 -10.64 -11.33 2.05
C SER A 285 -11.33 -11.14 0.69
N ALA A 286 -11.67 -12.21 -0.01
CA ALA A 286 -12.43 -12.11 -1.27
C ALA A 286 -13.85 -11.58 -1.04
N ASP A 287 -14.56 -12.14 -0.05
CA ASP A 287 -15.93 -11.71 0.29
C ASP A 287 -15.94 -10.29 0.85
N GLU A 288 -14.94 -9.92 1.65
CA GLU A 288 -14.82 -8.54 2.16
C GLU A 288 -14.54 -7.54 1.03
N HIS A 289 -13.80 -7.93 -0.01
CA HIS A 289 -13.57 -7.08 -1.17
C HIS A 289 -14.88 -6.78 -1.93
N GLU A 290 -15.68 -7.82 -2.18
CA GLU A 290 -17.00 -7.66 -2.80
C GLU A 290 -17.96 -6.84 -1.91
N ARG A 291 -17.83 -6.94 -0.58
CA ARG A 291 -18.57 -6.11 0.37
C ARG A 291 -18.18 -4.64 0.27
N LEU A 292 -16.87 -4.33 0.18
CA LEU A 292 -16.41 -2.94 0.00
C LEU A 292 -16.96 -2.35 -1.30
N LEU A 293 -16.89 -3.11 -2.39
CA LEU A 293 -17.48 -2.72 -3.67
C LEU A 293 -18.99 -2.42 -3.53
N ALA A 294 -19.73 -3.29 -2.86
CA ALA A 294 -21.17 -3.10 -2.65
C ALA A 294 -21.49 -1.82 -1.84
N ILE A 295 -20.65 -1.46 -0.86
CA ILE A 295 -20.81 -0.21 -0.10
C ILE A 295 -20.53 1.02 -0.98
N GLU A 296 -19.50 0.97 -1.84
CA GLU A 296 -19.23 2.06 -2.80
C GLU A 296 -20.40 2.24 -3.77
N GLU A 297 -20.99 1.14 -4.25
CA GLU A 297 -22.19 1.19 -5.10
C GLU A 297 -23.40 1.74 -4.34
N GLU A 298 -23.63 1.34 -3.08
CA GLU A 298 -24.71 1.88 -2.22
C GLU A 298 -24.59 3.41 -2.11
N LEU A 299 -23.38 3.92 -1.90
CA LEU A 299 -23.12 5.35 -1.78
C LEU A 299 -23.45 6.10 -3.08
N LEU A 300 -23.01 5.61 -4.23
CA LEU A 300 -23.29 6.25 -5.52
C LEU A 300 -24.77 6.16 -5.90
N GLN A 301 -25.41 5.03 -5.65
CA GLN A 301 -26.86 4.85 -5.88
C GLN A 301 -27.69 5.77 -4.99
N ALA A 302 -27.32 5.95 -3.73
CA ALA A 302 -28.01 6.85 -2.81
C ALA A 302 -27.88 8.34 -3.20
N LEU A 303 -26.83 8.68 -3.98
CA LEU A 303 -26.65 10.01 -4.57
C LEU A 303 -27.29 10.15 -5.96
N ASP A 304 -27.95 9.09 -6.46
CA ASP A 304 -28.55 9.03 -7.80
C ASP A 304 -27.56 9.36 -8.93
N VAL A 305 -26.29 8.97 -8.75
CA VAL A 305 -25.20 9.20 -9.71
C VAL A 305 -25.03 7.95 -10.58
N PRO A 306 -25.19 8.04 -11.92
CA PRO A 306 -24.90 6.94 -12.83
C PRO A 306 -23.41 6.60 -12.82
N TYR A 307 -23.08 5.31 -12.83
CA TYR A 307 -21.68 4.85 -12.75
C TYR A 307 -21.47 3.55 -13.51
N ARG A 308 -20.20 3.23 -13.75
CA ARG A 308 -19.77 1.91 -14.21
C ARG A 308 -18.74 1.33 -13.27
N VAL A 309 -18.76 0.00 -13.13
CA VAL A 309 -17.76 -0.75 -12.35
C VAL A 309 -16.75 -1.35 -13.30
N VAL A 310 -15.48 -1.06 -13.04
CA VAL A 310 -14.34 -1.53 -13.83
C VAL A 310 -13.51 -2.50 -12.99
N ASN A 311 -13.32 -3.74 -13.46
CA ASN A 311 -12.33 -4.65 -12.92
C ASN A 311 -10.99 -4.27 -13.55
N ILE A 312 -10.08 -3.74 -12.74
CA ILE A 312 -8.80 -3.21 -13.20
C ILE A 312 -7.88 -4.34 -13.67
N GLY A 313 -7.22 -4.09 -14.78
CA GLY A 313 -6.28 -5.01 -15.39
C GLY A 313 -5.05 -5.27 -14.55
N ALA A 314 -4.54 -6.48 -14.63
CA ALA A 314 -3.34 -6.89 -13.92
C ALA A 314 -2.12 -6.00 -14.27
N ASP A 315 -2.11 -5.42 -15.46
CA ASP A 315 -1.07 -4.52 -15.96
C ASP A 315 -1.20 -3.07 -15.45
N ASP A 316 -2.34 -2.70 -14.81
CA ASP A 316 -2.57 -1.37 -14.20
C ASP A 316 -2.79 -1.43 -12.68
N LEU A 317 -2.64 -2.59 -12.05
CA LEU A 317 -2.71 -2.71 -10.60
C LEU A 317 -1.57 -1.98 -9.91
N GLY A 318 -1.87 -1.20 -8.87
CA GLY A 318 -0.85 -0.68 -7.95
C GLY A 318 -0.03 -1.82 -7.31
N SER A 319 1.19 -1.50 -6.86
CA SER A 319 2.15 -2.53 -6.39
C SER A 319 1.65 -3.38 -5.22
N SER A 320 0.79 -2.85 -4.34
CA SER A 320 0.22 -3.59 -3.20
C SER A 320 -1.02 -4.41 -3.55
N ALA A 321 -1.75 -4.07 -4.62
CA ALA A 321 -3.03 -4.68 -4.95
C ALA A 321 -2.88 -6.02 -5.67
N ALA A 322 -3.61 -7.04 -5.22
CA ALA A 322 -3.80 -8.29 -5.96
C ALA A 322 -5.04 -8.23 -6.87
N LYS A 323 -6.05 -7.47 -6.48
CA LYS A 323 -7.28 -7.21 -7.25
C LYS A 323 -7.81 -5.84 -6.90
N LYS A 324 -8.35 -5.14 -7.90
CA LYS A 324 -8.88 -3.78 -7.74
C LYS A 324 -10.15 -3.60 -8.58
N TYR A 325 -11.13 -2.91 -8.02
CA TYR A 325 -12.24 -2.35 -8.76
C TYR A 325 -12.20 -0.82 -8.68
N ASP A 326 -12.50 -0.16 -9.78
CA ASP A 326 -12.79 1.27 -9.82
C ASP A 326 -14.27 1.48 -10.16
N LEU A 327 -14.88 2.46 -9.48
CA LEU A 327 -16.19 2.97 -9.89
C LEU A 327 -15.96 4.32 -10.53
N GLU A 328 -16.42 4.43 -11.77
CA GLU A 328 -16.36 5.65 -12.55
C GLU A 328 -17.76 6.23 -12.67
N ALA A 329 -17.95 7.43 -12.16
CA ALA A 329 -19.23 8.14 -12.22
C ALA A 329 -19.36 8.90 -13.55
N TRP A 330 -20.57 8.96 -14.08
CA TRP A 330 -20.87 9.87 -15.18
C TRP A 330 -20.72 11.33 -14.73
N MET A 331 -19.96 12.10 -15.43
CA MET A 331 -19.68 13.51 -15.17
C MET A 331 -20.19 14.37 -16.33
N PRO A 332 -21.37 14.99 -16.23
CA PRO A 332 -21.98 15.73 -17.35
C PRO A 332 -21.06 16.80 -17.94
N GLY A 333 -20.36 17.57 -17.09
CA GLY A 333 -19.43 18.60 -17.55
C GLY A 333 -18.19 18.11 -18.28
N ARG A 334 -17.86 16.81 -18.14
CA ARG A 334 -16.81 16.14 -18.92
C ARG A 334 -17.36 15.42 -20.15
N GLY A 335 -18.66 15.10 -20.16
CA GLY A 335 -19.30 14.28 -21.18
C GLY A 335 -18.77 12.84 -21.21
N ASP A 336 -18.19 12.37 -20.09
CA ASP A 336 -17.56 11.07 -19.96
C ASP A 336 -17.58 10.57 -18.50
N TYR A 337 -17.26 9.30 -18.31
CA TYR A 337 -17.05 8.71 -16.98
C TYR A 337 -15.72 9.15 -16.38
N GLY A 338 -15.69 9.32 -15.07
CA GLY A 338 -14.48 9.62 -14.31
C GLY A 338 -14.41 8.81 -13.01
N GLU A 339 -13.27 8.26 -12.68
CA GLU A 339 -13.03 7.52 -11.45
C GLU A 339 -13.37 8.39 -10.22
N VAL A 340 -14.27 7.89 -9.38
CA VAL A 340 -14.69 8.54 -8.12
C VAL A 340 -14.32 7.72 -6.89
N THR A 341 -14.35 6.40 -7.00
CA THR A 341 -13.94 5.49 -5.92
C THR A 341 -13.14 4.33 -6.46
N SER A 342 -12.38 3.68 -5.57
CA SER A 342 -11.66 2.44 -5.89
C SER A 342 -11.56 1.57 -4.65
N THR A 343 -11.63 0.24 -4.82
CA THR A 343 -11.39 -0.73 -3.74
C THR A 343 -10.38 -1.77 -4.15
N SER A 344 -9.47 -2.11 -3.22
CA SER A 344 -8.37 -3.05 -3.46
C SER A 344 -8.28 -4.12 -2.38
N ASN A 345 -8.06 -5.35 -2.82
CA ASN A 345 -7.60 -6.43 -1.95
C ASN A 345 -6.08 -6.53 -2.07
N THR A 346 -5.38 -6.27 -0.98
CA THR A 346 -3.92 -6.32 -0.91
C THR A 346 -3.39 -7.62 -0.33
N THR A 347 -4.27 -8.57 -0.03
CA THR A 347 -3.93 -9.84 0.62
C THR A 347 -3.05 -9.63 1.87
N ASP A 348 -2.04 -10.43 2.08
CA ASP A 348 -1.10 -10.28 3.20
C ASP A 348 0.11 -9.36 2.91
N PHE A 349 0.13 -8.70 1.75
CA PHE A 349 1.27 -7.91 1.29
C PHE A 349 1.68 -6.79 2.25
N GLN A 350 0.72 -6.00 2.70
CA GLN A 350 0.94 -4.91 3.65
C GLN A 350 1.19 -5.45 5.07
N ALA A 351 0.40 -6.44 5.49
CA ALA A 351 0.54 -7.05 6.80
C ALA A 351 1.92 -7.69 7.01
N ARG A 352 2.54 -8.26 5.96
CA ARG A 352 3.92 -8.77 6.03
C ARG A 352 4.95 -7.67 6.17
N ARG A 353 4.75 -6.51 5.55
CA ARG A 353 5.68 -5.38 5.67
C ARG A 353 5.57 -4.69 7.03
N LEU A 354 4.35 -4.62 7.56
CA LEU A 354 4.02 -3.98 8.85
C LEU A 354 4.08 -4.97 10.04
N ASP A 355 4.37 -6.26 9.79
CA ASP A 355 4.38 -7.35 10.78
C ASP A 355 3.07 -7.44 11.59
N ILE A 356 1.92 -7.37 10.90
CA ILE A 356 0.60 -7.48 11.51
C ILE A 356 0.12 -8.92 11.40
N ARG A 357 -0.16 -9.55 12.52
CA ARG A 357 -0.61 -10.95 12.59
C ARG A 357 -1.83 -11.06 13.49
N ALA A 358 -2.61 -12.11 13.31
CA ALA A 358 -3.67 -12.49 14.24
C ALA A 358 -3.49 -13.95 14.69
N ARG A 359 -3.95 -14.28 15.89
CA ARG A 359 -4.00 -15.67 16.36
C ARG A 359 -5.16 -16.39 15.72
N GLY A 360 -4.88 -17.45 14.97
CA GLY A 360 -5.92 -18.35 14.48
C GLY A 360 -6.47 -19.27 15.58
N GLY A 361 -7.54 -20.02 15.29
CA GLY A 361 -8.14 -20.97 16.23
C GLY A 361 -7.22 -22.12 16.70
N ASP A 362 -6.06 -22.28 16.05
CA ASP A 362 -4.97 -23.18 16.48
C ASP A 362 -3.93 -22.47 17.39
N GLY A 363 -4.17 -21.20 17.74
CA GLY A 363 -3.31 -20.37 18.57
C GLY A 363 -2.03 -19.86 17.85
N ARG A 364 -1.82 -20.18 16.57
CA ARG A 364 -0.65 -19.78 15.80
C ARG A 364 -0.88 -18.42 15.15
N PRO A 365 0.08 -17.48 15.27
CA PRO A 365 0.00 -16.20 14.57
C PRO A 365 0.14 -16.39 13.05
N ARG A 366 -0.76 -15.77 12.28
CA ARG A 366 -0.73 -15.70 10.82
C ARG A 366 -0.87 -14.25 10.39
N HIS A 367 -0.27 -13.86 9.26
CA HIS A 367 -0.49 -12.53 8.70
C HIS A 367 -1.95 -12.38 8.31
N VAL A 368 -2.52 -11.25 8.66
CA VAL A 368 -3.88 -10.87 8.26
C VAL A 368 -3.88 -10.43 6.80
N HIS A 369 -5.05 -10.42 6.14
CA HIS A 369 -5.23 -9.72 4.88
C HIS A 369 -5.72 -8.30 5.14
N THR A 370 -5.30 -7.37 4.29
CA THR A 370 -5.73 -5.97 4.32
C THR A 370 -6.47 -5.60 3.05
N LEU A 371 -7.46 -4.74 3.20
CA LEU A 371 -8.26 -4.21 2.09
C LEU A 371 -8.50 -2.72 2.34
N ASN A 372 -8.55 -1.97 1.25
CA ASN A 372 -8.94 -0.57 1.30
C ASN A 372 -10.02 -0.27 0.27
N GLY A 373 -10.73 0.84 0.47
CA GLY A 373 -11.70 1.34 -0.51
C GLY A 373 -12.05 2.78 -0.21
N THR A 374 -12.22 3.57 -1.25
CA THR A 374 -12.66 4.96 -1.14
C THR A 374 -14.17 5.01 -0.97
N ALA A 375 -14.68 5.40 0.19
CA ALA A 375 -16.10 5.64 0.35
C ALA A 375 -16.52 6.94 -0.34
N VAL A 376 -15.79 8.05 -0.13
CA VAL A 376 -16.07 9.35 -0.75
C VAL A 376 -14.76 10.08 -1.05
N ALA A 377 -14.39 10.24 -2.32
CA ALA A 377 -13.41 11.24 -2.76
C ALA A 377 -14.16 12.56 -2.99
N VAL A 378 -14.16 13.44 -1.99
CA VAL A 378 -15.11 14.56 -1.91
C VAL A 378 -15.11 15.43 -3.17
N GLY A 379 -13.96 15.86 -3.64
CA GLY A 379 -13.86 16.72 -4.83
C GLY A 379 -14.44 16.08 -6.09
N ARG A 380 -14.16 14.80 -6.35
CA ARG A 380 -14.69 14.08 -7.52
C ARG A 380 -16.20 13.79 -7.38
N THR A 381 -16.66 13.48 -6.17
CA THR A 381 -18.10 13.31 -5.90
C THR A 381 -18.86 14.62 -6.10
N LEU A 382 -18.30 15.75 -5.67
CA LEU A 382 -18.88 17.07 -5.95
C LEU A 382 -18.99 17.36 -7.44
N ILE A 383 -17.97 16.99 -8.26
CA ILE A 383 -18.04 17.16 -9.73
C ILE A 383 -19.16 16.34 -10.34
N ALA A 384 -19.38 15.12 -9.85
CA ALA A 384 -20.45 14.26 -10.36
C ALA A 384 -21.85 14.76 -9.97
N LEU A 385 -21.97 15.55 -8.88
CA LEU A 385 -23.22 16.13 -8.39
C LEU A 385 -23.54 17.50 -9.00
N LEU A 386 -22.52 18.23 -9.50
CA LEU A 386 -22.66 19.53 -10.15
C LEU A 386 -22.96 19.40 -11.64
#